data_92170f4813b4bc5fa15c8e48bc753bb5
#
_entry.id   92170f4813b4bc5fa15c8e48bc753bb5
#
_cell.length_a   1.000
_cell.length_b   1.000
_cell.length_c   1.000
_cell.angle_alpha   90.00
_cell.angle_beta   90.00
_cell.angle_gamma   90.00
#
_symmetry.space_group_name_H-M   'P 1'
#
loop_
_entity.id
_entity.type
_entity.pdbx_description
1 polymer ?
#
loop_
_entity_poly.entity_id
_entity_poly.type
_entity_poly.pdbx_seq_one_letter_code
_entity_poly.pdbx_strand_id
1 'polypeptide(L)'
;MNQKNGKNSLGIDICFEDLNNPIDLFKKWFSKAEESEINDPNAVAVATSNKNNQPNVRMVLLKGLSDKGFVFYTNFNSRKGSELKENQKASMCFHWKSLRRQVRIIGKVEEVSAKEADDYFNTRPYKNRIGAWASSQSKTLDKRETFLKNIKEFENKFPDQANVPRPPHWSGWRLLPDEIEFWLDGDGRIHERLNYKKKSSKWEKELLYP
;
A
#
# COMPACT_ATOMS: atom_id res chain seq x y z
N MET A 1 -1.00 -22.16 -22.73
CA MET A 1 -0.40 -23.43 -22.30
C MET A 1 -0.64 -23.59 -20.82
N ASN A 2 -1.53 -24.51 -20.42
CA ASN A 2 -1.81 -24.81 -19.01
C ASN A 2 -0.60 -25.55 -18.43
N GLN A 3 0.28 -24.85 -17.72
CA GLN A 3 1.14 -25.54 -16.77
C GLN A 3 0.19 -26.13 -15.70
N LYS A 4 0.10 -27.44 -15.63
CA LYS A 4 -0.47 -28.13 -14.46
C LYS A 4 0.49 -27.85 -13.30
N ASN A 5 0.26 -26.73 -12.60
CA ASN A 5 0.98 -26.43 -11.40
C ASN A 5 0.71 -27.55 -10.38
N GLY A 6 1.73 -27.97 -9.64
CA GLY A 6 1.57 -28.93 -8.55
C GLY A 6 0.60 -28.40 -7.49
N LYS A 7 0.08 -29.29 -6.65
CA LYS A 7 -0.73 -28.91 -5.47
C LYS A 7 0.15 -28.90 -4.23
N ASN A 8 -0.12 -27.97 -3.33
CA ASN A 8 0.53 -27.90 -2.02
C ASN A 8 -0.17 -28.83 -1.00
N SER A 9 0.28 -28.82 0.26
CA SER A 9 -0.30 -29.57 1.38
C SER A 9 -1.78 -29.23 1.67
N LEU A 10 -2.27 -28.06 1.23
CA LEU A 10 -3.66 -27.61 1.38
C LEU A 10 -4.54 -28.03 0.18
N GLY A 11 -3.98 -28.71 -0.81
CA GLY A 11 -4.70 -29.14 -2.02
C GLY A 11 -4.98 -28.04 -3.04
N ILE A 12 -4.35 -26.86 -2.91
CA ILE A 12 -4.42 -25.74 -3.83
C ILE A 12 -3.09 -25.52 -4.56
N ASP A 13 -3.05 -24.57 -5.50
CA ASP A 13 -1.86 -24.31 -6.32
C ASP A 13 -0.59 -24.12 -5.48
N ILE A 14 0.53 -24.65 -5.95
CA ILE A 14 1.82 -24.59 -5.25
C ILE A 14 2.30 -23.17 -4.96
N CYS A 15 1.80 -22.17 -5.68
CA CYS A 15 2.14 -20.77 -5.39
C CYS A 15 1.64 -20.27 -4.02
N PHE A 16 0.66 -20.96 -3.43
CA PHE A 16 0.24 -20.75 -2.04
C PHE A 16 1.10 -21.61 -1.11
N GLU A 17 2.37 -21.32 -1.01
CA GLU A 17 3.21 -22.06 -0.08
C GLU A 17 2.59 -22.12 1.31
N ASP A 18 2.61 -23.30 1.93
CA ASP A 18 1.98 -23.55 3.25
C ASP A 18 2.80 -22.94 4.39
N LEU A 19 2.89 -21.62 4.40
CA LEU A 19 3.62 -20.84 5.41
C LEU A 19 2.72 -20.46 6.58
N ASN A 20 3.30 -20.34 7.78
CA ASN A 20 2.56 -19.92 8.98
C ASN A 20 2.41 -18.39 9.08
N ASN A 21 3.34 -17.64 8.49
CA ASN A 21 3.32 -16.19 8.47
C ASN A 21 2.90 -15.67 7.08
N PRO A 22 1.75 -15.00 6.95
CA PRO A 22 1.30 -14.46 5.66
C PRO A 22 2.22 -13.37 5.10
N ILE A 23 2.98 -12.67 5.95
CA ILE A 23 3.95 -11.68 5.47
C ILE A 23 5.04 -12.35 4.61
N ASP A 24 5.46 -13.58 4.98
CA ASP A 24 6.47 -14.28 4.21
C ASP A 24 5.90 -14.77 2.86
N LEU A 25 4.65 -15.21 2.81
CA LEU A 25 3.97 -15.52 1.56
C LEU A 25 3.81 -14.25 0.70
N PHE A 26 3.45 -13.12 1.30
CA PHE A 26 3.37 -11.86 0.59
C PHE A 26 4.71 -11.46 -0.02
N LYS A 27 5.82 -11.54 0.73
CA LYS A 27 7.18 -11.23 0.23
C LYS A 27 7.52 -12.06 -1.02
N LYS A 28 7.19 -13.36 -1.01
CA LYS A 28 7.42 -14.24 -2.16
C LYS A 28 6.57 -13.87 -3.37
N TRP A 29 5.28 -13.59 -3.16
CA TRP A 29 4.40 -13.16 -4.24
C TRP A 29 4.79 -11.80 -4.79
N PHE A 30 5.21 -10.89 -3.91
CA PHE A 30 5.64 -9.55 -4.29
C PHE A 30 6.95 -9.59 -5.10
N SER A 31 7.93 -10.41 -4.70
CA SER A 31 9.15 -10.62 -5.50
C SER A 31 8.83 -11.13 -6.91
N LYS A 32 7.86 -12.06 -7.04
CA LYS A 32 7.40 -12.49 -8.37
C LYS A 32 6.70 -11.39 -9.16
N ALA A 33 5.98 -10.51 -8.48
CA ALA A 33 5.37 -9.36 -9.12
C ALA A 33 6.43 -8.36 -9.61
N GLU A 34 7.50 -8.12 -8.85
CA GLU A 34 8.64 -7.27 -9.26
C GLU A 34 9.34 -7.79 -10.52
N GLU A 35 9.35 -9.12 -10.74
CA GLU A 35 9.90 -9.75 -11.94
C GLU A 35 8.95 -9.71 -13.15
N SER A 36 7.63 -9.62 -12.93
CA SER A 36 6.61 -9.94 -13.94
C SER A 36 5.73 -8.75 -14.34
N GLU A 37 5.47 -7.82 -13.43
CA GLU A 37 4.63 -6.66 -13.73
C GLU A 37 5.43 -5.61 -14.53
N ILE A 38 4.81 -5.07 -15.57
CA ILE A 38 5.45 -4.08 -16.46
C ILE A 38 5.71 -2.77 -15.71
N ASN A 39 4.78 -2.35 -14.84
CA ASN A 39 4.83 -1.07 -14.11
C ASN A 39 4.37 -1.26 -12.67
N ASP A 40 5.02 -0.55 -11.76
CA ASP A 40 4.61 -0.35 -10.38
C ASP A 40 4.06 -1.60 -9.66
N PRO A 41 4.82 -2.70 -9.55
CA PRO A 41 4.36 -3.90 -8.81
C PRO A 41 3.96 -3.58 -7.36
N ASN A 42 4.47 -2.48 -6.82
CA ASN A 42 4.16 -1.95 -5.51
C ASN A 42 2.94 -1.00 -5.46
N ALA A 43 2.25 -0.79 -6.58
CA ALA A 43 1.01 -0.03 -6.59
C ALA A 43 -0.10 -0.80 -5.86
N VAL A 44 -0.81 -0.10 -4.98
CA VAL A 44 -1.85 -0.71 -4.15
C VAL A 44 -3.05 0.23 -4.02
N ALA A 45 -4.25 -0.32 -4.19
CA ALA A 45 -5.48 0.40 -3.87
C ALA A 45 -5.65 0.43 -2.35
N VAL A 46 -5.77 1.64 -1.77
CA VAL A 46 -6.05 1.83 -0.34
C VAL A 46 -7.46 2.38 -0.18
N ALA A 47 -8.29 1.61 0.51
CA ALA A 47 -9.62 2.01 0.92
C ALA A 47 -9.59 2.57 2.34
N THR A 48 -10.25 3.70 2.53
CA THR A 48 -10.44 4.39 3.80
C THR A 48 -11.91 4.81 3.94
N SER A 49 -12.38 5.09 5.13
CA SER A 49 -13.71 5.66 5.34
C SER A 49 -13.65 6.80 6.36
N ASN A 50 -14.54 7.76 6.20
CA ASN A 50 -14.71 8.84 7.15
C ASN A 50 -15.60 8.41 8.35
N LYS A 51 -15.82 9.30 9.30
CA LYS A 51 -16.69 9.08 10.47
C LYS A 51 -18.14 8.71 10.13
N ASN A 52 -18.61 9.05 8.92
CA ASN A 52 -19.95 8.70 8.44
C ASN A 52 -19.97 7.37 7.66
N ASN A 53 -18.91 6.58 7.75
CA ASN A 53 -18.73 5.30 7.05
C ASN A 53 -18.76 5.41 5.51
N GLN A 54 -18.55 6.61 4.93
CA GLN A 54 -18.44 6.76 3.49
C GLN A 54 -17.07 6.23 3.02
N PRO A 55 -17.02 5.14 2.25
CA PRO A 55 -15.77 4.59 1.75
C PRO A 55 -15.19 5.45 0.61
N ASN A 56 -13.88 5.48 0.55
CA ASN A 56 -13.10 6.07 -0.53
C ASN A 56 -11.94 5.15 -0.90
N VAL A 57 -11.52 5.14 -2.17
CA VAL A 57 -10.39 4.35 -2.64
C VAL A 57 -9.49 5.18 -3.56
N ARG A 58 -8.19 4.94 -3.51
CA ARG A 58 -7.17 5.51 -4.41
C ARG A 58 -5.95 4.63 -4.45
N MET A 59 -5.15 4.79 -5.51
CA MET A 59 -3.86 4.14 -5.60
C MET A 59 -2.82 4.89 -4.77
N VAL A 60 -1.97 4.14 -4.10
CA VAL A 60 -0.71 4.60 -3.49
C VAL A 60 0.38 3.59 -3.81
N LEU A 61 1.63 3.87 -3.41
CA LEU A 61 2.72 2.93 -3.56
C LEU A 61 3.14 2.36 -2.20
N LEU A 62 3.25 1.05 -2.10
CA LEU A 62 3.92 0.41 -0.95
C LEU A 62 5.39 0.85 -0.92
N LYS A 63 5.84 1.36 0.21
CA LYS A 63 7.22 1.89 0.38
C LYS A 63 7.95 1.28 1.57
N GLY A 64 7.28 0.52 2.38
CA GLY A 64 7.88 -0.25 3.47
C GLY A 64 7.08 -1.51 3.75
N LEU A 65 7.80 -2.59 3.99
CA LEU A 65 7.25 -3.89 4.37
C LEU A 65 8.12 -4.47 5.47
N SER A 66 7.49 -4.83 6.57
CA SER A 66 8.13 -5.53 7.69
C SER A 66 7.13 -6.47 8.34
N ASP A 67 7.55 -7.23 9.33
CA ASP A 67 6.66 -8.08 10.11
C ASP A 67 5.61 -7.28 10.90
N LYS A 68 5.83 -5.96 11.05
CA LYS A 68 4.82 -5.05 11.62
C LYS A 68 3.71 -4.69 10.64
N GLY A 69 3.96 -4.72 9.32
CA GLY A 69 2.94 -4.40 8.32
C GLY A 69 3.44 -3.62 7.12
N PHE A 70 2.53 -2.89 6.47
CA PHE A 70 2.64 -2.30 5.15
C PHE A 70 2.63 -0.79 5.24
N VAL A 71 3.67 -0.11 4.73
CA VAL A 71 3.84 1.34 4.86
C VAL A 71 3.64 2.03 3.51
N PHE A 72 2.86 3.11 3.53
CA PHE A 72 2.76 4.07 2.44
C PHE A 72 2.86 5.50 2.99
N TYR A 73 3.34 6.43 2.16
CA TYR A 73 3.52 7.82 2.53
C TYR A 73 2.54 8.73 1.79
N THR A 74 2.06 9.78 2.48
CA THR A 74 1.06 10.69 1.92
C THR A 74 1.05 12.04 2.62
N ASN A 75 0.32 13.00 2.06
CA ASN A 75 -0.05 14.24 2.73
C ASN A 75 -1.18 13.95 3.74
N PHE A 76 -0.95 14.23 5.01
CA PHE A 76 -1.90 14.01 6.11
C PHE A 76 -3.12 14.95 6.07
N ASN A 77 -3.02 16.08 5.35
CA ASN A 77 -4.12 16.98 5.12
C ASN A 77 -4.95 16.61 3.88
N SER A 78 -4.56 15.53 3.16
CA SER A 78 -5.36 14.99 2.08
C SER A 78 -6.61 14.29 2.61
N ARG A 79 -7.59 14.01 1.72
CA ARG A 79 -8.82 13.31 2.08
C ARG A 79 -8.54 12.00 2.83
N LYS A 80 -7.65 11.14 2.29
CA LYS A 80 -7.28 9.89 2.96
C LYS A 80 -6.58 10.11 4.30
N GLY A 81 -5.73 11.14 4.39
CA GLY A 81 -5.04 11.46 5.64
C GLY A 81 -6.02 11.88 6.74
N SER A 82 -7.01 12.71 6.42
CA SER A 82 -8.07 13.11 7.36
C SER A 82 -8.94 11.90 7.76
N GLU A 83 -9.34 11.07 6.78
CA GLU A 83 -10.14 9.87 7.05
C GLU A 83 -9.42 8.89 7.98
N LEU A 84 -8.11 8.67 7.80
CA LEU A 84 -7.32 7.77 8.65
C LEU A 84 -7.08 8.33 10.06
N LYS A 85 -7.07 9.65 10.23
CA LYS A 85 -7.05 10.28 11.55
C LYS A 85 -8.38 10.08 12.31
N GLU A 86 -9.49 10.13 11.58
CA GLU A 86 -10.83 9.94 12.15
C GLU A 86 -11.17 8.46 12.39
N ASN A 87 -10.74 7.60 11.50
CA ASN A 87 -11.01 6.17 11.51
C ASN A 87 -9.75 5.40 11.12
N GLN A 88 -9.06 4.87 12.12
CA GLN A 88 -7.79 4.16 11.97
C GLN A 88 -7.95 2.74 11.41
N LYS A 89 -8.83 2.56 10.42
CA LYS A 89 -9.04 1.29 9.71
C LYS A 89 -8.84 1.50 8.22
N ALA A 90 -8.17 0.56 7.58
CA ALA A 90 -7.95 0.58 6.14
C ALA A 90 -7.97 -0.83 5.56
N SER A 91 -8.20 -0.89 4.25
CA SER A 91 -7.96 -2.08 3.45
C SER A 91 -7.02 -1.74 2.31
N MET A 92 -6.13 -2.67 1.99
CA MET A 92 -5.25 -2.62 0.82
C MET A 92 -5.61 -3.74 -0.15
N CYS A 93 -5.49 -3.47 -1.46
CA CYS A 93 -5.66 -4.48 -2.49
C CYS A 93 -4.57 -4.33 -3.55
N PHE A 94 -3.71 -5.34 -3.64
CA PHE A 94 -2.77 -5.53 -4.74
C PHE A 94 -3.45 -6.38 -5.81
N HIS A 95 -3.23 -6.05 -7.08
CA HIS A 95 -3.71 -6.86 -8.20
C HIS A 95 -2.61 -6.95 -9.27
N TRP A 96 -1.91 -8.07 -9.29
CA TRP A 96 -0.85 -8.38 -10.24
C TRP A 96 -1.42 -9.19 -11.41
N LYS A 97 -1.74 -8.48 -12.48
CA LYS A 97 -2.43 -9.04 -13.64
C LYS A 97 -1.60 -10.07 -14.38
N SER A 98 -0.28 -9.83 -14.53
CA SER A 98 0.63 -10.76 -15.19
C SER A 98 0.71 -12.10 -14.48
N LEU A 99 0.49 -12.11 -13.16
CA LEU A 99 0.48 -13.32 -12.34
C LEU A 99 -0.92 -13.88 -12.09
N ARG A 100 -1.98 -13.17 -12.50
CA ARG A 100 -3.38 -13.53 -12.20
C ARG A 100 -3.64 -13.62 -10.68
N ARG A 101 -2.95 -12.76 -9.88
CA ARG A 101 -2.97 -12.80 -8.40
C ARG A 101 -3.48 -11.51 -7.80
N GLN A 102 -4.19 -11.66 -6.69
CA GLN A 102 -4.63 -10.53 -5.87
C GLN A 102 -4.26 -10.80 -4.41
N VAL A 103 -3.88 -9.76 -3.67
CA VAL A 103 -3.73 -9.83 -2.21
C VAL A 103 -4.55 -8.72 -1.59
N ARG A 104 -5.43 -9.08 -0.65
CA ARG A 104 -6.23 -8.15 0.14
C ARG A 104 -5.72 -8.16 1.57
N ILE A 105 -5.61 -6.98 2.17
CA ILE A 105 -5.10 -6.81 3.53
C ILE A 105 -6.05 -5.90 4.27
N ILE A 106 -6.52 -6.32 5.43
CA ILE A 106 -7.43 -5.55 6.28
C ILE A 106 -6.77 -5.38 7.64
N GLY A 107 -6.87 -4.19 8.20
CA GLY A 107 -6.31 -3.96 9.54
C GLY A 107 -6.44 -2.52 10.02
N LYS A 108 -5.80 -2.27 11.16
CA LYS A 108 -5.68 -0.93 11.73
C LYS A 108 -4.47 -0.20 11.13
N VAL A 109 -4.49 1.11 11.20
CA VAL A 109 -3.34 1.92 10.79
C VAL A 109 -2.77 2.69 11.96
N GLU A 110 -1.46 2.88 11.94
CA GLU A 110 -0.72 3.77 12.84
C GLU A 110 0.17 4.72 12.04
N GLU A 111 0.50 5.86 12.61
CA GLU A 111 1.49 6.75 11.99
C GLU A 111 2.90 6.15 12.17
N VAL A 112 3.73 6.23 11.14
CA VAL A 112 5.14 5.90 11.26
C VAL A 112 5.87 6.94 12.13
N SER A 113 6.99 6.57 12.73
CA SER A 113 7.78 7.52 13.51
C SER A 113 8.29 8.70 12.65
N ALA A 114 8.52 9.85 13.29
CA ALA A 114 9.09 11.01 12.61
C ALA A 114 10.42 10.66 11.91
N LYS A 115 11.28 9.88 12.61
CA LYS A 115 12.55 9.43 12.03
C LYS A 115 12.35 8.59 10.77
N GLU A 116 11.43 7.62 10.80
CA GLU A 116 11.12 6.77 9.62
C GLU A 116 10.58 7.62 8.45
N ALA A 117 9.74 8.61 8.75
CA ALA A 117 9.23 9.53 7.75
C ALA A 117 10.34 10.42 7.16
N ASP A 118 11.24 10.94 8.00
CA ASP A 118 12.38 11.78 7.57
C ASP A 118 13.37 10.96 6.73
N ASP A 119 13.73 9.75 7.19
CA ASP A 119 14.63 8.85 6.49
C ASP A 119 14.10 8.57 5.07
N TYR A 120 12.82 8.20 4.94
CA TYR A 120 12.22 7.96 3.62
C TYR A 120 12.06 9.24 2.80
N PHE A 121 11.67 10.37 3.40
CA PHE A 121 11.52 11.64 2.68
C PHE A 121 12.83 12.06 2.01
N ASN A 122 13.95 11.87 2.68
CA ASN A 122 15.29 12.23 2.19
C ASN A 122 15.74 11.36 1.00
N THR A 123 15.22 10.14 0.83
CA THR A 123 15.51 9.30 -0.34
C THR A 123 14.77 9.75 -1.61
N ARG A 124 13.78 10.64 -1.49
CA ARG A 124 12.95 11.05 -2.63
C ARG A 124 13.69 12.03 -3.53
N PRO A 125 13.47 11.96 -4.87
CA PRO A 125 13.99 12.95 -5.79
C PRO A 125 13.57 14.37 -5.40
N TYR A 126 14.44 15.36 -5.64
CA TYR A 126 14.21 16.76 -5.31
C TYR A 126 12.83 17.27 -5.74
N LYS A 127 12.46 17.04 -7.00
CA LYS A 127 11.14 17.46 -7.53
C LYS A 127 9.97 16.90 -6.72
N ASN A 128 10.08 15.66 -6.22
CA ASN A 128 9.03 15.03 -5.42
C ASN A 128 8.98 15.62 -4.00
N ARG A 129 10.12 16.05 -3.45
CA ARG A 129 10.20 16.74 -2.16
C ARG A 129 9.58 18.13 -2.25
N ILE A 130 9.91 18.90 -3.31
CA ILE A 130 9.29 20.20 -3.60
C ILE A 130 7.79 20.05 -3.83
N GLY A 131 7.35 19.06 -4.63
CA GLY A 131 5.94 18.79 -4.85
C GLY A 131 5.15 18.50 -3.56
N ALA A 132 5.78 17.88 -2.56
CA ALA A 132 5.15 17.64 -1.26
C ALA A 132 4.90 18.95 -0.47
N TRP A 133 5.75 19.96 -0.62
CA TRP A 133 5.56 21.29 -0.06
C TRP A 133 4.52 22.10 -0.83
N ALA A 134 4.57 22.08 -2.14
CA ALA A 134 3.74 22.91 -3.01
C ALA A 134 2.27 22.44 -3.07
N SER A 135 1.99 21.17 -2.76
CA SER A 135 0.68 20.56 -2.96
C SER A 135 -0.23 20.63 -1.72
N SER A 136 -1.35 21.32 -1.83
CA SER A 136 -2.49 21.19 -0.93
C SER A 136 -3.36 20.00 -1.34
N GLN A 137 -2.82 18.77 -1.26
CA GLN A 137 -3.43 17.55 -1.80
C GLN A 137 -4.90 17.39 -1.40
N SER A 138 -5.76 17.10 -2.38
CA SER A 138 -7.22 16.93 -2.26
C SER A 138 -8.03 18.21 -1.99
N LYS A 139 -7.41 19.38 -1.97
CA LYS A 139 -8.13 20.66 -1.94
C LYS A 139 -8.43 21.12 -3.36
N THR A 140 -9.44 21.99 -3.47
CA THR A 140 -9.77 22.65 -4.74
C THR A 140 -8.58 23.47 -5.24
N LEU A 141 -8.24 23.32 -6.49
CA LEU A 141 -7.24 24.10 -7.21
C LEU A 141 -8.00 24.99 -8.23
N ASP A 142 -7.82 26.29 -8.14
CA ASP A 142 -8.49 27.25 -9.04
C ASP A 142 -8.01 27.08 -10.49
N LYS A 143 -6.69 27.00 -10.67
CA LYS A 143 -6.04 26.77 -11.97
C LYS A 143 -4.67 26.17 -11.79
N ARG A 144 -4.19 25.49 -12.86
CA ARG A 144 -2.91 24.79 -12.83
C ARG A 144 -1.73 25.72 -12.59
N GLU A 145 -1.79 26.97 -13.10
CA GLU A 145 -0.74 27.98 -12.94
C GLU A 145 -0.47 28.31 -11.48
N THR A 146 -1.49 28.31 -10.62
CA THR A 146 -1.34 28.50 -9.17
C THR A 146 -0.42 27.42 -8.58
N PHE A 147 -0.63 26.14 -8.94
CA PHE A 147 0.24 25.07 -8.47
C PHE A 147 1.68 25.17 -9.01
N LEU A 148 1.83 25.56 -10.28
CA LEU A 148 3.17 25.76 -10.87
C LEU A 148 3.91 26.93 -10.22
N LYS A 149 3.19 27.99 -9.84
CA LYS A 149 3.75 29.11 -9.07
C LYS A 149 4.23 28.63 -7.69
N ASN A 150 3.42 27.87 -6.98
CA ASN A 150 3.80 27.30 -5.68
C ASN A 150 5.07 26.43 -5.79
N ILE A 151 5.21 25.63 -6.84
CA ILE A 151 6.43 24.84 -7.08
C ILE A 151 7.64 25.77 -7.14
N LYS A 152 7.60 26.83 -7.96
CA LYS A 152 8.70 27.80 -8.09
C LYS A 152 9.03 28.51 -6.78
N GLU A 153 8.01 28.86 -6.01
CA GLU A 153 8.20 29.47 -4.68
C GLU A 153 8.97 28.55 -3.74
N PHE A 154 8.65 27.24 -3.72
CA PHE A 154 9.36 26.28 -2.88
C PHE A 154 10.73 25.89 -3.43
N GLU A 155 10.95 25.91 -4.76
CA GLU A 155 12.28 25.78 -5.36
C GLU A 155 13.19 26.94 -4.93
N ASN A 156 12.68 28.16 -4.94
CA ASN A 156 13.42 29.34 -4.45
C ASN A 156 13.68 29.29 -2.95
N LYS A 157 12.72 28.77 -2.17
CA LYS A 157 12.87 28.62 -0.71
C LYS A 157 13.88 27.54 -0.33
N PHE A 158 14.00 26.48 -1.12
CA PHE A 158 14.89 25.35 -0.89
C PHE A 158 15.82 25.13 -2.10
N PRO A 159 16.74 26.09 -2.39
CA PRO A 159 17.64 26.00 -3.54
C PRO A 159 18.67 24.88 -3.40
N ASP A 160 19.03 24.54 -2.16
CA ASP A 160 19.90 23.40 -1.88
C ASP A 160 19.09 22.10 -2.04
N GLN A 161 19.33 21.44 -3.18
CA GLN A 161 18.63 20.21 -3.54
C GLN A 161 18.90 19.04 -2.59
N ALA A 162 20.00 19.05 -1.83
CA ALA A 162 20.31 18.02 -0.86
C ALA A 162 19.48 18.17 0.44
N ASN A 163 19.20 19.40 0.84
CA ASN A 163 18.66 19.74 2.15
C ASN A 163 17.23 20.30 2.14
N VAL A 164 16.30 19.62 1.48
CA VAL A 164 14.87 19.96 1.55
C VAL A 164 14.24 19.25 2.75
N PRO A 165 13.81 19.95 3.81
CA PRO A 165 13.20 19.33 4.98
C PRO A 165 11.82 18.72 4.63
N ARG A 166 11.39 17.72 5.38
CA ARG A 166 10.06 17.15 5.23
C ARG A 166 8.99 18.15 5.72
N PRO A 167 7.93 18.41 4.94
CA PRO A 167 6.84 19.26 5.42
C PRO A 167 6.10 18.59 6.60
N PRO A 168 5.61 19.36 7.58
CA PRO A 168 4.96 18.83 8.79
C PRO A 168 3.68 18.03 8.49
N HIS A 169 3.05 18.30 7.35
CA HIS A 169 1.84 17.61 6.90
C HIS A 169 2.12 16.36 6.05
N TRP A 170 3.35 15.94 5.87
CA TRP A 170 3.70 14.77 5.09
C TRP A 170 4.37 13.71 5.96
N SER A 171 3.80 12.51 6.00
CA SER A 171 4.31 11.37 6.77
C SER A 171 3.80 10.05 6.18
N GLY A 172 4.00 8.95 6.90
CA GLY A 172 3.58 7.61 6.51
C GLY A 172 2.51 7.03 7.43
N TRP A 173 1.69 6.16 6.86
CA TRP A 173 0.79 5.26 7.57
C TRP A 173 1.29 3.84 7.42
N ARG A 174 1.31 3.09 8.53
CA ARG A 174 1.54 1.64 8.55
C ARG A 174 0.21 0.94 8.78
N LEU A 175 -0.19 0.08 7.86
CA LEU A 175 -1.29 -0.85 8.07
C LEU A 175 -0.76 -2.07 8.82
N LEU A 176 -1.28 -2.29 10.03
CA LEU A 176 -1.06 -3.45 10.87
C LEU A 176 -2.11 -4.50 10.49
N PRO A 177 -1.74 -5.61 9.84
CA PRO A 177 -2.74 -6.53 9.31
C PRO A 177 -3.40 -7.36 10.42
N ASP A 178 -4.74 -7.43 10.35
CA ASP A 178 -5.57 -8.36 11.10
C ASP A 178 -6.02 -9.54 10.23
N GLU A 179 -6.10 -9.31 8.89
CA GLU A 179 -6.49 -10.31 7.90
C GLU A 179 -5.71 -10.09 6.60
N ILE A 180 -5.23 -11.18 5.99
CA ILE A 180 -4.59 -11.18 4.67
C ILE A 180 -5.15 -12.32 3.84
N GLU A 181 -5.79 -12.00 2.71
CA GLU A 181 -6.29 -12.95 1.74
C GLU A 181 -5.42 -12.96 0.48
N PHE A 182 -4.99 -14.13 0.09
CA PHE A 182 -4.34 -14.42 -1.18
C PHE A 182 -5.35 -15.06 -2.13
N TRP A 183 -5.44 -14.57 -3.34
CA TRP A 183 -6.37 -15.01 -4.36
C TRP A 183 -5.64 -15.28 -5.67
N LEU A 184 -5.91 -16.42 -6.29
CA LEU A 184 -5.43 -16.81 -7.60
C LEU A 184 -6.61 -17.03 -8.53
N ASP A 185 -6.54 -16.44 -9.72
CA ASP A 185 -7.54 -16.62 -10.76
C ASP A 185 -7.52 -18.06 -11.30
N GLY A 186 -8.67 -18.71 -11.27
CA GLY A 186 -8.90 -20.08 -11.75
C GLY A 186 -9.83 -20.09 -12.95
N ASP A 187 -9.62 -21.04 -13.87
CA ASP A 187 -10.47 -21.23 -15.03
C ASP A 187 -11.91 -21.54 -14.59
N GLY A 188 -12.88 -21.09 -15.37
CA GLY A 188 -14.31 -21.27 -15.03
C GLY A 188 -14.75 -20.55 -13.75
N ARG A 189 -13.98 -19.54 -13.30
CA ARG A 189 -14.18 -18.80 -12.04
C ARG A 189 -13.99 -19.64 -10.78
N ILE A 190 -13.33 -20.80 -10.89
CA ILE A 190 -13.00 -21.67 -9.74
C ILE A 190 -11.67 -21.12 -9.13
N HIS A 191 -11.78 -19.96 -8.50
CA HIS A 191 -10.64 -19.27 -7.92
C HIS A 191 -10.14 -19.96 -6.65
N GLU A 192 -8.83 -19.98 -6.47
CA GLU A 192 -8.25 -20.47 -5.23
C GLU A 192 -7.98 -19.32 -4.27
N ARG A 193 -8.39 -19.47 -3.00
CA ARG A 193 -8.35 -18.41 -2.01
C ARG A 193 -7.85 -18.94 -0.68
N LEU A 194 -6.73 -18.40 -0.20
CA LEU A 194 -6.14 -18.69 1.10
C LEU A 194 -6.23 -17.43 1.98
N ASN A 195 -6.94 -17.54 3.08
CA ASN A 195 -7.13 -16.46 4.03
C ASN A 195 -6.40 -16.72 5.32
N TYR A 196 -5.75 -15.68 5.83
CA TYR A 196 -5.11 -15.66 7.13
C TYR A 196 -5.83 -14.67 8.02
N LYS A 197 -6.27 -15.11 9.19
CA LYS A 197 -6.85 -14.26 10.24
C LYS A 197 -5.97 -14.29 11.47
N LYS A 198 -5.70 -13.10 12.03
CA LYS A 198 -4.92 -12.98 13.25
C LYS A 198 -5.81 -13.23 14.45
N LYS A 199 -5.49 -14.25 15.23
CA LYS A 199 -6.10 -14.52 16.53
C LYS A 199 -5.06 -14.37 17.63
N SER A 200 -5.24 -13.37 18.49
CA SER A 200 -4.23 -12.96 19.47
C SER A 200 -2.89 -12.67 18.80
N SER A 201 -1.86 -13.49 19.00
CA SER A 201 -0.53 -13.32 18.41
C SER A 201 -0.23 -14.29 17.26
N LYS A 202 -1.18 -15.16 16.88
CA LYS A 202 -0.99 -16.22 15.87
C LYS A 202 -1.85 -15.98 14.65
N TRP A 203 -1.39 -16.46 13.51
CA TRP A 203 -2.16 -16.52 12.29
C TRP A 203 -2.84 -17.88 12.15
N GLU A 204 -4.15 -17.88 11.88
CA GLU A 204 -4.91 -19.05 11.46
C GLU A 204 -5.18 -18.98 9.98
N LYS A 205 -5.11 -20.11 9.28
CA LYS A 205 -5.34 -20.26 7.85
C LYS A 205 -6.68 -20.93 7.59
N GLU A 206 -7.38 -20.48 6.56
CA GLU A 206 -8.59 -21.12 6.05
C GLU A 206 -8.67 -20.98 4.52
N LEU A 207 -9.25 -21.95 3.86
CA LEU A 207 -9.62 -21.83 2.45
C LEU A 207 -10.98 -21.18 2.34
N LEU A 208 -11.17 -20.32 1.35
CA LEU A 208 -12.46 -19.70 1.05
C LEU A 208 -13.04 -20.23 -0.26
N TYR A 209 -14.36 -20.30 -0.33
CA TYR A 209 -15.05 -20.53 -1.60
C TYR A 209 -14.72 -19.41 -2.60
N PRO A 210 -14.73 -19.71 -3.92
CA PRO A 210 -14.54 -18.74 -5.00
C PRO A 210 -15.50 -17.55 -4.94
#